data_e650ac48c5cb29de5ad96e3e704e277f
#
_entry.id   e650ac48c5cb29de5ad96e3e704e277f
#
_cell.length_a   1.000
_cell.length_b   1.000
_cell.length_c   1.000
_cell.angle_alpha   90.00
_cell.angle_beta   90.00
_cell.angle_gamma   90.00
#
_symmetry.space_group_name_H-M   'P 1'
#
loop_
_entity.id
_entity.type
_entity.pdbx_description
1 polymer ?
#
loop_
_entity_poly.entity_id
_entity_poly.type
_entity_poly.pdbx_seq_one_letter_code
_entity_poly.pdbx_strand_id
1 'polypeptide(L)'
;MESTARKERVRYVFVGRVQNRGVRFACVTCARKEGLTGWVRNERNGTVTAEVQGSSTGQLAFLRRLSTLVPGFGDNWSVGSEKPVSLVDDERDFGVRRY
;
A
#
# COMPACT_ATOMS: atom_id res chain seq x y z
N MET A 1 23.13 13.01 -8.48
CA MET A 1 22.25 13.57 -8.41
C MET A 1 21.28 13.24 -7.69
N GLU A 2 20.84 13.67 -7.21
CA GLU A 2 19.95 13.49 -6.43
C GLU A 2 18.86 12.87 -6.90
N SER A 3 18.34 12.17 -6.15
CA SER A 3 17.14 11.52 -6.50
C SER A 3 16.16 12.48 -7.04
N THR A 4 15.63 12.15 -8.14
CA THR A 4 14.60 12.96 -8.71
C THR A 4 13.23 12.37 -8.43
N ALA A 5 13.16 11.36 -7.56
CA ALA A 5 11.88 10.74 -7.26
C ALA A 5 10.94 11.74 -6.62
N ARG A 6 9.78 11.93 -7.20
CA ARG A 6 8.77 12.83 -6.67
C ARG A 6 8.00 12.16 -5.59
N LYS A 7 7.56 12.94 -4.64
CA LYS A 7 6.62 12.48 -3.63
C LYS A 7 5.25 12.38 -4.29
N GLU A 8 4.62 11.25 -4.10
CA GLU A 8 3.28 11.03 -4.63
C GLU A 8 2.46 10.24 -3.62
N ARG A 9 1.15 10.33 -3.75
CA ARG A 9 0.25 9.53 -2.93
C ARG A 9 -0.62 8.71 -3.86
N VAL A 10 -0.67 7.41 -3.62
CA VAL A 10 -1.41 6.49 -4.48
C VAL A 10 -2.39 5.72 -3.63
N ARG A 11 -3.62 5.61 -4.11
CA ARG A 11 -4.62 4.74 -3.49
C ARG A 11 -4.66 3.43 -4.26
N TYR A 12 -4.35 2.35 -3.56
CA TYR A 12 -4.42 1.00 -4.10
C TYR A 12 -5.66 0.31 -3.56
N VAL A 13 -6.34 -0.46 -4.40
CA VAL A 13 -7.38 -1.36 -3.94
C VAL A 13 -6.93 -2.76 -4.30
N PHE A 14 -6.72 -3.59 -3.28
CA PHE A 14 -6.32 -4.98 -3.46
C PHE A 14 -7.56 -5.86 -3.45
N VAL A 15 -7.67 -6.74 -4.43
CA VAL A 15 -8.84 -7.56 -4.66
C VAL A 15 -8.48 -9.04 -4.61
N GLY A 16 -9.49 -9.89 -4.47
CA GLY A 16 -9.31 -11.33 -4.36
C GLY A 16 -9.27 -11.74 -2.90
N ARG A 17 -8.47 -12.75 -2.59
CA ARG A 17 -8.36 -13.25 -1.21
C ARG A 17 -7.38 -12.42 -0.43
N VAL A 18 -7.82 -11.27 0.04
CA VAL A 18 -6.97 -10.30 0.72
C VAL A 18 -7.28 -10.15 2.21
N GLN A 19 -8.51 -10.39 2.63
CA GLN A 19 -8.83 -10.28 4.06
C GLN A 19 -8.52 -11.58 4.77
N ASN A 20 -8.13 -11.48 6.05
CA ASN A 20 -7.74 -12.63 6.87
C ASN A 20 -6.52 -13.38 6.34
N ARG A 21 -5.67 -12.67 5.59
CA ARG A 21 -4.43 -13.22 5.05
C ARG A 21 -3.22 -12.42 5.49
N GLY A 22 -3.38 -11.52 6.43
CA GLY A 22 -2.29 -10.69 6.90
C GLY A 22 -1.91 -9.56 5.96
N VAL A 23 -2.74 -9.21 4.98
CA VAL A 23 -2.44 -8.17 4.01
C VAL A 23 -2.27 -6.81 4.69
N ARG A 24 -3.15 -6.45 5.63
CA ARG A 24 -3.02 -5.19 6.35
C ARG A 24 -1.69 -5.09 7.09
N PHE A 25 -1.33 -6.16 7.79
CA PHE A 25 -0.09 -6.21 8.53
C PHE A 25 1.11 -6.13 7.58
N ALA A 26 1.04 -6.86 6.47
CA ALA A 26 2.09 -6.84 5.45
C ALA A 26 2.24 -5.44 4.85
N CYS A 27 1.14 -4.73 4.61
CA CYS A 27 1.20 -3.35 4.11
C CYS A 27 1.95 -2.44 5.07
N VAL A 28 1.66 -2.55 6.37
CA VAL A 28 2.34 -1.76 7.38
C VAL A 28 3.84 -2.06 7.37
N THR A 29 4.18 -3.34 7.37
CA THR A 29 5.58 -3.77 7.35
C THR A 29 6.31 -3.24 6.11
N CYS A 30 5.72 -3.43 4.93
CA CYS A 30 6.34 -3.02 3.67
C CYS A 30 6.47 -1.50 3.58
N ALA A 31 5.42 -0.77 3.96
CA ALA A 31 5.43 0.68 3.88
C ALA A 31 6.47 1.28 4.82
N ARG A 32 6.53 0.80 6.04
CA ARG A 32 7.50 1.30 7.03
C ARG A 32 8.93 1.00 6.60
N LYS A 33 9.15 -0.16 6.00
CA LYS A 33 10.46 -0.54 5.51
C LYS A 33 10.97 0.41 4.45
N GLU A 34 10.07 0.95 3.63
CA GLU A 34 10.41 1.88 2.57
C GLU A 34 10.27 3.35 2.97
N GLY A 35 9.98 3.62 4.22
CA GLY A 35 9.82 4.99 4.70
C GLY A 35 8.59 5.69 4.16
N LEU A 36 7.55 4.94 3.82
CA LEU A 36 6.31 5.49 3.29
C LEU A 36 5.33 5.79 4.40
N THR A 37 4.42 6.72 4.15
CA THR A 37 3.36 7.06 5.10
C THR A 37 2.00 6.75 4.50
N GLY A 38 0.97 6.74 5.31
CA GLY A 38 -0.38 6.48 4.84
C GLY A 38 -1.15 5.56 5.76
N TRP A 39 -2.04 4.79 5.16
CA TRP A 39 -2.91 3.90 5.93
C TRP A 39 -3.40 2.74 5.06
N VAL A 40 -3.87 1.69 5.74
CA VAL A 40 -4.47 0.53 5.09
C VAL A 40 -5.70 0.12 5.89
N ARG A 41 -6.72 -0.35 5.19
CA ARG A 41 -8.00 -0.68 5.81
C ARG A 41 -8.70 -1.82 5.05
N ASN A 42 -9.31 -2.75 5.79
CA ASN A 42 -10.25 -3.71 5.19
C ASN A 42 -11.55 -2.97 4.86
N GLU A 43 -12.08 -3.24 3.70
CA GLU A 43 -13.38 -2.69 3.29
C GLU A 43 -14.48 -3.73 3.51
N ARG A 44 -15.72 -3.28 3.60
CA ARG A 44 -16.85 -4.19 3.82
C ARG A 44 -17.10 -5.13 2.65
N ASN A 45 -16.71 -4.73 1.45
CA ASN A 45 -16.90 -5.55 0.27
C ASN A 45 -15.83 -6.63 0.09
N GLY A 46 -14.96 -6.80 1.06
CA GLY A 46 -13.93 -7.85 1.01
C GLY A 46 -12.59 -7.40 0.44
N THR A 47 -12.51 -6.18 -0.08
CA THR A 47 -11.25 -5.65 -0.60
C THR A 47 -10.44 -5.02 0.52
N VAL A 48 -9.19 -4.66 0.20
CA VAL A 48 -8.32 -3.91 1.11
C VAL A 48 -7.88 -2.65 0.36
N THR A 49 -8.05 -1.50 1.00
CA THR A 49 -7.62 -0.21 0.45
C THR A 49 -6.40 0.27 1.19
N ALA A 50 -5.41 0.77 0.47
CA ALA A 50 -4.25 1.41 1.08
C ALA A 50 -3.97 2.73 0.36
N GLU A 51 -3.72 3.80 1.13
CA GLU A 51 -3.16 5.02 0.58
C GLU A 51 -1.72 5.11 1.04
N VAL A 52 -0.81 5.25 0.09
CA VAL A 52 0.62 5.16 0.34
C VAL A 52 1.30 6.39 -0.24
N GLN A 53 2.04 7.08 0.60
CA GLN A 53 2.68 8.33 0.22
C GLN A 53 4.19 8.26 0.37
N GLY A 54 4.90 8.65 -0.65
CA GLY A 54 6.36 8.69 -0.67
C GLY A 54 6.88 8.75 -2.10
N SER A 55 8.13 8.39 -2.30
CA SER A 55 8.75 8.46 -3.62
C SER A 55 8.18 7.40 -4.56
N SER A 56 8.29 7.64 -5.85
CA SER A 56 7.85 6.67 -6.85
C SER A 56 8.64 5.36 -6.75
N THR A 57 9.93 5.44 -6.43
CA THR A 57 10.73 4.24 -6.20
C THR A 57 10.26 3.50 -4.96
N GLY A 58 9.89 4.22 -3.90
CA GLY A 58 9.33 3.63 -2.70
C GLY A 58 8.01 2.92 -2.95
N GLN A 59 7.15 3.51 -3.78
CA GLN A 59 5.88 2.89 -4.16
C GLN A 59 6.12 1.55 -4.85
N LEU A 60 7.07 1.52 -5.78
CA LEU A 60 7.37 0.30 -6.51
C LEU A 60 7.95 -0.77 -5.59
N ALA A 61 8.87 -0.38 -4.71
CA ALA A 61 9.44 -1.30 -3.73
C ALA A 61 8.40 -1.85 -2.77
N PHE A 62 7.44 -1.02 -2.38
CA PHE A 62 6.31 -1.43 -1.54
C PHE A 62 5.52 -2.55 -2.20
N LEU A 63 5.15 -2.37 -3.46
CA LEU A 63 4.37 -3.39 -4.18
C LEU A 63 5.16 -4.69 -4.35
N ARG A 64 6.45 -4.60 -4.64
CA ARG A 64 7.30 -5.78 -4.78
C ARG A 64 7.39 -6.56 -3.47
N ARG A 65 7.61 -5.86 -2.36
CA ARG A 65 7.68 -6.51 -1.06
C ARG A 65 6.35 -7.15 -0.69
N LEU A 66 5.27 -6.44 -0.97
CA LEU A 66 3.94 -6.94 -0.65
C LEU A 66 3.63 -8.21 -1.43
N SER A 67 3.96 -8.23 -2.71
CA SER A 67 3.73 -9.40 -3.56
C SER A 67 4.55 -10.61 -3.12
N THR A 68 5.68 -10.38 -2.45
CA THR A 68 6.52 -11.45 -1.91
C THR A 68 6.00 -11.93 -0.55
N LEU A 69 5.60 -10.98 0.30
CA LEU A 69 5.14 -11.32 1.65
C LEU A 69 3.80 -12.02 1.69
N VAL A 70 2.90 -11.65 0.78
CA VAL A 70 1.56 -12.24 0.74
C VAL A 70 1.48 -13.21 -0.43
N PRO A 71 1.45 -14.52 -0.17
CA PRO A 71 1.41 -15.51 -1.24
C PRO A 71 0.20 -15.39 -2.15
N GLY A 72 0.35 -15.80 -3.38
CA GLY A 72 -0.75 -15.88 -4.33
C GLY A 72 -0.97 -14.64 -5.18
N PHE A 73 -0.01 -13.72 -5.20
CA PHE A 73 -0.14 -12.53 -6.04
C PHE A 73 -0.27 -12.95 -7.50
N GLY A 74 -1.26 -12.40 -8.17
CA GLY A 74 -1.57 -12.75 -9.56
C GLY A 74 -2.56 -13.90 -9.69
N ASP A 75 -2.58 -14.81 -8.71
CA ASP A 75 -3.50 -15.95 -8.74
C ASP A 75 -4.68 -15.75 -7.79
N ASN A 76 -4.38 -15.55 -6.52
CA ASN A 76 -5.41 -15.45 -5.49
C ASN A 76 -5.79 -14.01 -5.18
N TRP A 77 -4.88 -13.09 -5.38
CA TRP A 77 -5.14 -11.67 -5.15
C TRP A 77 -4.33 -10.82 -6.12
N SER A 78 -4.74 -9.58 -6.30
CA SER A 78 -4.05 -8.68 -7.21
C SER A 78 -4.39 -7.23 -6.89
N VAL A 79 -3.73 -6.31 -7.58
CA VAL A 79 -4.05 -4.89 -7.49
C VAL A 79 -5.22 -4.63 -8.43
N GLY A 80 -6.38 -4.33 -7.86
CA GLY A 80 -7.59 -4.08 -8.64
C GLY A 80 -7.64 -2.66 -9.16
N SER A 81 -7.10 -1.68 -8.43
CA SER A 81 -7.00 -0.32 -8.93
C SER A 81 -5.86 0.43 -8.26
N GLU A 82 -5.40 1.45 -8.94
CA GLU A 82 -4.27 2.24 -8.54
C GLU A 82 -4.53 3.65 -9.03
N LYS A 83 -4.70 4.60 -8.12
CA LYS A 83 -5.08 5.97 -8.47
C LYS A 83 -4.23 6.97 -7.74
N PRO A 84 -3.70 7.99 -8.42
CA PRO A 84 -3.06 9.09 -7.71
C PRO A 84 -4.12 9.88 -6.93
N VAL A 85 -3.79 10.28 -5.74
CA VAL A 85 -4.66 11.09 -4.89
C VAL A 85 -3.84 12.24 -4.32
N SER A 86 -4.49 13.20 -3.69
CA SER A 86 -3.82 14.37 -3.15
C SER A 86 -2.88 14.01 -2.02
N LEU A 87 -1.74 14.69 -1.96
CA LEU A 87 -0.80 14.54 -0.86
C LEU A 87 -1.44 14.99 0.44
N VAL A 88 -1.01 14.37 1.53
CA VAL A 88 -1.42 14.75 2.87
C VAL A 88 -0.19 15.34 3.56
N ASP A 89 -0.35 16.56 4.09
CA ASP A 89 0.73 17.25 4.78
C ASP A 89 0.94 16.67 6.16
N ASP A 90 2.19 16.67 6.60
CA ASP A 90 2.55 16.28 7.97
C ASP A 90 2.20 14.85 8.37
N GLU A 91 1.95 13.99 7.42
CA GLU A 91 1.76 12.58 7.72
C GLU A 91 3.13 11.95 8.01
N ARG A 92 3.26 11.25 9.13
CA ARG A 92 4.55 10.78 9.60
C ARG A 92 4.69 9.27 9.75
N ASP A 93 3.61 8.53 9.59
CA ASP A 93 3.65 7.10 9.82
C ASP A 93 2.69 6.39 8.88
N PHE A 94 2.77 5.07 8.89
CA PHE A 94 1.84 4.21 8.15
C PHE A 94 1.14 3.31 9.17
N GLY A 95 -0.16 3.28 9.12
CA GLY A 95 -0.92 2.51 10.10
C GLY A 95 -2.20 1.89 9.55
N VAL A 96 -2.84 1.10 10.39
CA VAL A 96 -4.12 0.49 10.07
C VAL A 96 -5.24 1.46 10.43
N ARG A 97 -6.18 1.62 9.52
CA ARG A 97 -7.37 2.44 9.75
C ARG A 97 -8.58 1.51 9.76
N ARG A 98 -9.57 1.85 10.54
CA ARG A 98 -10.83 1.10 10.56
C ARG A 98 -11.92 1.94 9.93
N TYR A 99 -12.85 1.31 9.26
CA TYR A 99 -13.98 2.04 8.71
C TYR A 99 -15.07 2.25 9.76
#